data_91a806a09aea8e83b0d69c7c1bce9656
#
_entry.id   91a806a09aea8e83b0d69c7c1bce9656
#
_cell.length_a   1.000
_cell.length_b   1.000
_cell.length_c   1.000
_cell.angle_alpha   90.00
_cell.angle_beta   90.00
_cell.angle_gamma   90.00
#
_symmetry.space_group_name_H-M   'P 1'
#
loop_
_entity.id
_entity.type
_entity.pdbx_description
1 polymer ?
#
loop_
_entity_poly.entity_id
_entity_poly.type
_entity_poly.pdbx_seq_one_letter_code
_entity_poly.pdbx_strand_id
1 'polypeptide(L)'
;MLKPKQVRCLELMLDHPKMKMREIAEELNVTPKTISTWKKEEEFRDAYDTNFRLKLQYASARAFSKQVELLESPNEMVAYLASKDIMDRAGFNPVEKVVQDIDLDLNITVDYGDDT
;
A
#
# COMPACT_ATOMS: atom_id res chain seq x y z
N MET A 1 23.56 6.02 7.08
CA MET A 1 22.54 7.01 7.42
C MET A 1 22.23 7.91 6.22
N LEU A 2 20.98 8.11 5.93
CA LEU A 2 20.60 8.92 4.78
C LEU A 2 20.87 10.40 5.03
N LYS A 3 21.30 11.08 3.96
CA LYS A 3 21.52 12.51 4.02
C LYS A 3 20.18 13.25 3.97
N PRO A 4 20.13 14.50 4.46
CA PRO A 4 18.87 15.26 4.46
C PRO A 4 18.18 15.34 3.10
N LYS A 5 18.95 15.53 2.03
CA LYS A 5 18.35 15.59 0.70
C LYS A 5 17.78 14.25 0.26
N GLN A 6 18.38 13.15 0.68
CA GLN A 6 17.85 11.83 0.39
C GLN A 6 16.53 11.60 1.12
N VAL A 7 16.46 12.03 2.37
CA VAL A 7 15.21 11.92 3.13
C VAL A 7 14.11 12.75 2.47
N ARG A 8 14.46 13.97 2.06
CA ARG A 8 13.48 14.83 1.39
C ARG A 8 13.05 14.23 0.06
N CYS A 9 13.96 13.58 -0.64
CA CYS A 9 13.64 12.91 -1.89
C CYS A 9 12.61 11.81 -1.66
N LEU A 10 12.81 11.00 -0.63
CA LEU A 10 11.84 9.97 -0.27
C LEU A 10 10.46 10.55 0.01
N GLU A 11 10.43 11.65 0.78
CA GLU A 11 9.17 12.31 1.10
C GLU A 11 8.45 12.77 -0.17
N LEU A 12 9.18 13.38 -1.09
CA LEU A 12 8.58 13.86 -2.32
C LEU A 12 8.07 12.71 -3.18
N MET A 13 8.83 11.63 -3.25
CA MET A 13 8.41 10.46 -4.04
C MET A 13 7.14 9.84 -3.49
N LEU A 14 7.02 9.77 -2.17
CA LEU A 14 5.90 9.10 -1.54
C LEU A 14 4.67 10.01 -1.42
N ASP A 15 4.89 11.31 -1.18
CA ASP A 15 3.78 12.24 -1.03
C ASP A 15 3.23 12.75 -2.36
N HIS A 16 4.08 12.75 -3.38
CA HIS A 16 3.71 13.26 -4.69
C HIS A 16 4.07 12.24 -5.78
N PRO A 17 3.35 11.12 -5.85
CA PRO A 17 3.72 10.03 -6.77
C PRO A 17 3.69 10.41 -8.24
N LYS A 18 3.01 11.50 -8.59
CA LYS A 18 2.98 11.95 -9.98
C LYS A 18 4.12 12.90 -10.33
N MET A 19 4.89 13.29 -9.35
CA MET A 19 6.00 14.20 -9.56
C MET A 19 7.11 13.49 -10.33
N LYS A 20 7.60 14.15 -11.37
CA LYS A 20 8.63 13.55 -12.21
C LYS A 20 9.99 13.67 -11.56
N MET A 21 10.89 12.78 -11.95
CA MET A 21 12.23 12.73 -11.37
C MET A 21 12.96 14.08 -11.52
N ARG A 22 12.82 14.71 -12.69
CA ARG A 22 13.47 16.00 -12.89
C ARG A 22 12.90 17.09 -11.99
N GLU A 23 11.61 17.00 -11.69
CA GLU A 23 10.96 17.96 -10.81
C GLU A 23 11.47 17.81 -9.38
N ILE A 24 11.64 16.58 -8.96
CA ILE A 24 12.21 16.29 -7.64
C ILE A 24 13.64 16.81 -7.58
N ALA A 25 14.40 16.54 -8.64
CA ALA A 25 15.78 16.99 -8.71
C ALA A 25 15.89 18.51 -8.60
N GLU A 26 15.01 19.23 -9.29
CA GLU A 26 14.98 20.69 -9.20
C GLU A 26 14.66 21.15 -7.79
N GLU A 27 13.67 20.51 -7.18
CA GLU A 27 13.27 20.86 -5.81
C GLU A 27 14.41 20.68 -4.84
N LEU A 28 15.23 19.65 -5.03
CA LEU A 28 16.32 19.33 -4.14
C LEU A 28 17.64 19.98 -4.56
N ASN A 29 17.64 20.66 -5.70
CA ASN A 29 18.84 21.28 -6.24
C ASN A 29 19.94 20.24 -6.48
N VAL A 30 19.57 19.14 -7.12
CA VAL A 30 20.50 18.09 -7.53
C VAL A 30 20.17 17.70 -8.96
N THR A 31 20.99 16.84 -9.56
CA THR A 31 20.71 16.37 -10.90
C THR A 31 19.87 15.09 -10.84
N PRO A 32 19.10 14.81 -11.91
CA PRO A 32 18.36 13.54 -11.95
C PRO A 32 19.27 12.32 -11.85
N LYS A 33 20.50 12.41 -12.33
CA LYS A 33 21.46 11.33 -12.22
C LYS A 33 21.79 11.03 -10.76
N THR A 34 21.89 12.07 -9.93
CA THR A 34 22.12 11.91 -8.50
C THR A 34 21.02 11.06 -7.87
N ILE A 35 19.76 11.35 -8.22
CA ILE A 35 18.64 10.61 -7.69
C ILE A 35 18.68 9.16 -8.19
N SER A 36 19.02 8.96 -9.46
CA SER A 36 19.17 7.60 -10.00
C SER A 36 20.21 6.80 -9.23
N THR A 37 21.31 7.46 -8.86
CA THR A 37 22.34 6.81 -8.06
C THR A 37 21.83 6.44 -6.68
N TRP A 38 21.12 7.37 -6.04
CA TRP A 38 20.52 7.08 -4.74
C TRP A 38 19.60 5.86 -4.78
N LYS A 39 18.78 5.75 -5.83
CA LYS A 39 17.82 4.66 -5.96
C LYS A 39 18.48 3.30 -6.08
N LYS A 40 19.77 3.26 -6.42
CA LYS A 40 20.51 2.01 -6.49
C LYS A 40 21.13 1.62 -5.15
N GLU A 41 21.19 2.54 -4.21
CA GLU A 41 21.77 2.27 -2.90
C GLU A 41 20.79 1.47 -2.04
N GLU A 42 21.31 0.47 -1.37
CA GLU A 42 20.49 -0.42 -0.56
C GLU A 42 19.80 0.33 0.57
N GLU A 43 20.53 1.20 1.24
CA GLU A 43 19.98 1.96 2.35
C GLU A 43 18.80 2.83 1.90
N PHE A 44 18.93 3.44 0.73
CA PHE A 44 17.85 4.27 0.19
C PHE A 44 16.63 3.43 -0.15
N ARG A 45 16.85 2.27 -0.79
CA ARG A 45 15.74 1.38 -1.15
C ARG A 45 15.03 0.84 0.09
N ASP A 46 15.80 0.47 1.11
CA ASP A 46 15.21 -0.03 2.35
C ASP A 46 14.36 1.04 3.02
N ALA A 47 14.85 2.27 3.04
CA ALA A 47 14.10 3.37 3.62
C ALA A 47 12.83 3.66 2.82
N TYR A 48 12.92 3.56 1.49
CA TYR A 48 11.75 3.76 0.65
C TYR A 48 10.70 2.69 0.94
N ASP A 49 11.12 1.43 0.99
CA ASP A 49 10.19 0.34 1.23
C ASP A 49 9.52 0.46 2.60
N THR A 50 10.29 0.79 3.62
CA THR A 50 9.75 0.95 4.96
C THR A 50 8.72 2.07 5.01
N ASN A 51 9.04 3.21 4.42
CA ASN A 51 8.13 4.35 4.43
C ASN A 51 6.90 4.10 3.56
N PHE A 52 7.08 3.38 2.45
CA PHE A 52 5.95 3.03 1.61
C PHE A 52 4.96 2.15 2.36
N ARG A 53 5.46 1.16 3.11
CA ARG A 53 4.61 0.29 3.90
C ARG A 53 3.84 1.06 4.96
N LEU A 54 4.50 2.00 5.62
CA LEU A 54 3.83 2.82 6.61
C LEU A 54 2.71 3.65 5.98
N LYS A 55 2.97 4.24 4.83
CA LYS A 55 1.95 5.00 4.13
C LYS A 55 0.79 4.11 3.69
N LEU A 56 1.11 2.91 3.23
CA LEU A 56 0.09 1.97 2.81
C LEU A 56 -0.79 1.56 3.99
N GLN A 57 -0.19 1.29 5.15
CA GLN A 57 -0.94 0.97 6.36
C GLN A 57 -1.87 2.11 6.75
N TYR A 58 -1.35 3.34 6.70
CA TYR A 58 -2.14 4.51 7.04
C TYR A 58 -3.30 4.69 6.06
N ALA A 59 -3.04 4.53 4.77
CA ALA A 59 -4.07 4.65 3.74
C ALA A 59 -5.11 3.54 3.89
N SER A 60 -4.67 2.34 4.26
CA SER A 60 -5.60 1.23 4.48
C SER A 60 -6.55 1.51 5.64
N ALA A 61 -6.03 2.10 6.72
CA ALA A 61 -6.86 2.45 7.85
C ALA A 61 -7.91 3.49 7.46
N ARG A 62 -7.52 4.47 6.64
CA ARG A 62 -8.46 5.48 6.16
C ARG A 62 -9.51 4.87 5.24
N ALA A 63 -9.08 3.96 4.37
CA ALA A 63 -10.00 3.29 3.47
C ALA A 63 -11.02 2.46 4.25
N PHE A 64 -10.57 1.78 5.29
CA PHE A 64 -11.46 1.01 6.14
C PHE A 64 -12.47 1.91 6.85
N SER A 65 -12.00 3.04 7.37
CA SER A 65 -12.90 4.02 7.99
C SER A 65 -13.97 4.48 7.02
N LYS A 66 -13.60 4.69 5.76
CA LYS A 66 -14.57 5.08 4.75
C LYS A 66 -15.59 3.97 4.51
N GLN A 67 -15.14 2.74 4.46
CA GLN A 67 -16.06 1.61 4.29
C GLN A 67 -17.05 1.53 5.46
N VAL A 68 -16.57 1.76 6.68
CA VAL A 68 -17.45 1.75 7.84
C VAL A 68 -18.52 2.84 7.71
N GLU A 69 -18.13 4.03 7.24
CA GLU A 69 -19.11 5.10 6.98
C GLU A 69 -20.16 4.67 5.97
N LEU A 70 -19.72 3.97 4.93
CA LEU A 70 -20.63 3.56 3.85
C LEU A 70 -21.65 2.52 4.30
N LEU A 71 -21.47 1.88 5.44
CA LEU A 71 -22.47 1.00 5.99
C LEU A 71 -23.76 1.74 6.30
N GLU A 72 -23.67 3.05 6.56
CA GLU A 72 -24.82 3.89 6.85
C GLU A 72 -25.32 4.65 5.64
N SER A 73 -24.85 4.30 4.45
CA SER A 73 -25.26 5.00 3.23
C SER A 73 -26.76 4.84 2.99
N PRO A 74 -27.43 5.91 2.56
CA PRO A 74 -28.84 5.81 2.17
C PRO A 74 -29.03 4.98 0.90
N ASN A 75 -27.96 4.77 0.13
CA ASN A 75 -28.02 3.88 -1.03
C ASN A 75 -27.81 2.46 -0.56
N GLU A 76 -28.83 1.63 -0.67
CA GLU A 76 -28.81 0.25 -0.15
C GLU A 76 -27.76 -0.60 -0.81
N MET A 77 -27.53 -0.41 -2.11
CA MET A 77 -26.51 -1.19 -2.81
C MET A 77 -25.10 -0.84 -2.29
N VAL A 78 -24.84 0.46 -2.07
CA VAL A 78 -23.54 0.90 -1.53
C VAL A 78 -23.35 0.31 -0.14
N ALA A 79 -24.38 0.40 0.72
CA ALA A 79 -24.27 -0.14 2.07
C ALA A 79 -24.05 -1.66 2.03
N TYR A 80 -24.75 -2.35 1.14
CA TYR A 80 -24.60 -3.79 0.99
C TYR A 80 -23.19 -4.18 0.54
N LEU A 81 -22.66 -3.49 -0.48
CA LEU A 81 -21.34 -3.78 -0.99
C LEU A 81 -20.26 -3.51 0.04
N ALA A 82 -20.39 -2.42 0.79
CA ALA A 82 -19.44 -2.12 1.85
C ALA A 82 -19.47 -3.20 2.93
N SER A 83 -20.69 -3.62 3.30
CA SER A 83 -20.87 -4.65 4.31
C SER A 83 -20.29 -6.00 3.84
N LYS A 84 -20.59 -6.36 2.59
CA LYS A 84 -20.11 -7.62 2.03
C LYS A 84 -18.59 -7.64 1.97
N ASP A 85 -17.99 -6.53 1.54
CA ASP A 85 -16.53 -6.46 1.44
C ASP A 85 -15.86 -6.62 2.80
N ILE A 86 -16.42 -5.97 3.83
CA ILE A 86 -15.89 -6.08 5.19
C ILE A 86 -16.01 -7.51 5.69
N MET A 87 -17.16 -8.13 5.46
CA MET A 87 -17.38 -9.51 5.89
C MET A 87 -16.43 -10.48 5.19
N ASP A 88 -16.23 -10.27 3.89
CA ASP A 88 -15.32 -11.12 3.11
C ASP A 88 -13.89 -11.00 3.65
N ARG A 89 -13.45 -9.79 3.92
CA ARG A 89 -12.07 -9.56 4.43
C ARG A 89 -11.90 -10.12 5.83
N ALA A 90 -12.96 -10.13 6.61
CA ALA A 90 -12.92 -10.68 7.96
C ALA A 90 -13.06 -12.20 7.98
N GLY A 91 -13.35 -12.81 6.81
CA GLY A 91 -13.48 -14.26 6.73
C GLY A 91 -14.81 -14.79 7.20
N PHE A 92 -15.84 -13.94 7.19
CA PHE A 92 -17.18 -14.35 7.66
C PHE A 92 -18.12 -14.68 6.52
N ASN A 93 -17.61 -14.87 5.32
CA ASN A 93 -18.44 -15.36 4.20
C ASN A 93 -18.28 -16.87 4.12
N PRO A 94 -19.26 -17.65 4.58
CA PRO A 94 -19.10 -19.10 4.69
C PRO A 94 -18.83 -19.79 3.35
N VAL A 95 -19.49 -19.34 2.28
CA VAL A 95 -19.31 -19.96 0.96
C VAL A 95 -17.91 -19.75 0.43
N GLU A 96 -17.44 -18.51 0.48
CA GLU A 96 -16.12 -18.20 0.00
C GLU A 96 -15.05 -18.83 0.88
N LYS A 97 -15.29 -18.88 2.18
CA LYS A 97 -14.35 -19.50 3.09
C LYS A 97 -14.18 -21.00 2.76
N VAL A 98 -15.26 -21.68 2.43
CA VAL A 98 -15.19 -23.09 2.06
C VAL A 98 -14.36 -23.25 0.79
N VAL A 99 -14.58 -22.38 -0.19
CA VAL A 99 -13.80 -22.42 -1.43
C VAL A 99 -12.33 -22.17 -1.14
N GLN A 100 -12.03 -21.21 -0.29
CA GLN A 100 -10.64 -20.91 0.08
C GLN A 100 -9.98 -22.08 0.79
N ASP A 101 -10.70 -22.76 1.65
CA ASP A 101 -10.17 -23.94 2.34
C ASP A 101 -9.83 -25.05 1.33
N ILE A 102 -10.70 -25.25 0.34
CA ILE A 102 -10.45 -26.22 -0.71
C ILE A 102 -9.21 -25.83 -1.51
N ASP A 103 -9.09 -24.56 -1.86
CA ASP A 103 -7.93 -24.08 -2.59
C ASP A 103 -6.65 -24.30 -1.80
N LEU A 104 -6.67 -24.07 -0.50
CA LEU A 104 -5.52 -24.31 0.35
C LEU A 104 -5.13 -25.78 0.34
N ASP A 105 -6.11 -26.67 0.40
CA ASP A 105 -5.85 -28.10 0.35
C ASP A 105 -5.20 -28.51 -0.97
N LEU A 106 -5.65 -27.93 -2.07
CA LEU A 106 -5.11 -28.23 -3.39
C LEU A 106 -3.73 -27.62 -3.60
N ASN A 107 -3.46 -26.52 -2.96
CA ASN A 107 -2.22 -25.78 -3.15
C ASN A 107 -1.36 -25.79 -1.92
N ILE A 108 -1.30 -26.92 -1.28
CA ILE A 108 -0.61 -27.06 0.00
C ILE A 108 0.88 -26.73 -0.12
N THR A 109 1.45 -26.87 -1.30
CA THR A 109 2.85 -26.56 -1.52
C THR A 109 3.10 -25.10 -1.88
N VAL A 110 2.04 -24.35 -2.13
CA VAL A 110 2.17 -22.95 -2.47
C VAL A 110 2.22 -22.13 -1.19
N ASP A 111 3.23 -21.29 -1.10
CA ASP A 111 3.42 -20.49 0.09
C ASP A 111 2.67 -19.17 -0.03
N TYR A 112 1.63 -19.04 0.77
CA TYR A 112 0.88 -17.80 0.84
C TYR A 112 1.23 -16.98 2.05
N GLY A 113 2.03 -17.53 2.93
CA GLY A 113 2.30 -16.88 4.20
C GLY A 113 3.06 -15.60 4.06
N ASP A 114 3.83 -15.51 3.02
CA ASP A 114 4.64 -14.34 2.79
C ASP A 114 3.83 -13.14 2.43
N ASP A 115 2.63 -13.34 1.98
CA ASP A 115 1.81 -12.24 1.58
C ASP A 115 1.03 -11.67 2.69
N THR A 116 1.06 -12.25 3.72
CA THR A 116 0.30 -11.77 4.85
C THR A 116 1.00 -10.63 5.52
#